data_e4fa720f8c66475694c1927d8d13f120
#
_entry.id   e4fa720f8c66475694c1927d8d13f120
#
_cell.length_a   1.000
_cell.length_b   1.000
_cell.length_c   1.000
_cell.angle_alpha   90.00
_cell.angle_beta   90.00
_cell.angle_gamma   90.00
#
_symmetry.space_group_name_H-M   'P 1'
#
loop_
_entity.id
_entity.type
_entity.pdbx_description
1 polymer ?
#
loop_
_entity_poly.entity_id
_entity_poly.type
_entity_poly.pdbx_seq_one_letter_code
_entity_poly.pdbx_strand_id
1 'polypeptide(L)'
;MRGLIFLLAFGLLSACSKLQGDVYFPLQMGQSWRYKIVTHFEDSEALTRTEWLTISTSGTDDEAGQEAWHRRSDSGIEYWLKADETGVYRVASQSPMDVQAQIDKEPRYVLKQPYAVGTQWQSDTTPYIFYRRNEFPPELRNMEKYKSLSMTYRIEAVEQTVQTPADTFEHCLLVQGTANIKMYIDALVAWRDVPMITREWYCPHVGLVKLEREESSPSKFVVGGKLSMELFRHRQFDFLASF
;
A
#
# COMPACT_ATOMS: atom_id res chain seq x y z
N MET A 1 -64.07 -0.62 32.02
CA MET A 1 -63.28 -0.72 30.77
C MET A 1 -61.97 0.02 31.03
N ARG A 2 -60.88 -0.70 31.26
CA ARG A 2 -59.55 -0.16 31.54
C ARG A 2 -58.67 -0.42 30.32
N GLY A 3 -58.35 0.64 29.56
CA GLY A 3 -57.42 0.58 28.44
C GLY A 3 -55.97 0.58 28.91
N LEU A 4 -55.25 -0.46 28.52
CA LEU A 4 -53.82 -0.62 28.80
C LEU A 4 -53.08 -0.04 27.62
N ILE A 5 -52.37 1.09 27.82
CA ILE A 5 -51.51 1.72 26.81
C ILE A 5 -50.15 1.06 26.95
N PHE A 6 -49.74 0.27 25.90
CA PHE A 6 -48.40 -0.25 25.74
C PHE A 6 -47.50 0.83 25.09
N LEU A 7 -46.63 1.41 25.85
CA LEU A 7 -45.55 2.26 25.32
C LEU A 7 -44.43 1.35 24.80
N LEU A 8 -44.29 1.26 23.49
CA LEU A 8 -43.11 0.67 22.83
C LEU A 8 -41.97 1.67 22.92
N ALA A 9 -41.03 1.40 23.83
CA ALA A 9 -39.72 2.10 23.86
C ALA A 9 -38.87 1.57 22.71
N PHE A 10 -38.77 2.35 21.62
CA PHE A 10 -37.81 2.11 20.53
C PHE A 10 -36.42 2.54 21.03
N GLY A 11 -35.64 1.56 21.49
CA GLY A 11 -34.24 1.77 21.83
C GLY A 11 -33.42 2.08 20.56
N LEU A 12 -33.01 3.32 20.41
CA LEU A 12 -32.00 3.74 19.46
C LEU A 12 -30.67 3.11 19.86
N LEU A 13 -30.34 1.97 19.27
CA LEU A 13 -28.98 1.43 19.27
C LEU A 13 -28.11 2.36 18.41
N SER A 14 -27.53 3.35 19.06
CA SER A 14 -26.41 4.08 18.49
C SER A 14 -25.27 3.08 18.30
N ALA A 15 -25.15 2.53 17.09
CA ALA A 15 -23.97 1.81 16.66
C ALA A 15 -22.82 2.83 16.66
N CYS A 16 -22.02 2.85 17.72
CA CYS A 16 -20.69 3.40 17.63
C CYS A 16 -19.96 2.61 16.54
N SER A 17 -19.84 3.19 15.36
CA SER A 17 -18.93 2.70 14.33
C SER A 17 -17.53 2.85 14.91
N LYS A 18 -17.03 1.83 15.60
CA LYS A 18 -15.61 1.71 15.86
C LYS A 18 -14.95 1.76 14.49
N LEU A 19 -13.88 2.54 14.36
CA LEU A 19 -12.96 2.51 13.24
C LEU A 19 -12.44 1.06 13.09
N GLN A 20 -13.23 0.22 12.43
CA GLN A 20 -12.91 -1.17 12.23
C GLN A 20 -12.23 -1.25 10.87
N GLY A 21 -11.04 -1.84 10.84
CA GLY A 21 -10.34 -2.06 9.58
C GLY A 21 -11.19 -2.91 8.63
N ASP A 22 -10.88 -2.79 7.36
CA ASP A 22 -11.53 -3.54 6.31
C ASP A 22 -11.09 -5.01 6.32
N VAL A 23 -11.93 -5.91 5.79
CA VAL A 23 -11.63 -7.34 5.72
C VAL A 23 -10.37 -7.63 4.92
N TYR A 24 -10.14 -6.91 3.81
CA TYR A 24 -8.95 -7.05 2.96
C TYR A 24 -7.77 -6.17 3.37
N PHE A 25 -7.96 -5.30 4.37
CA PHE A 25 -6.90 -4.46 4.91
C PHE A 25 -7.14 -4.22 6.39
N PRO A 26 -6.87 -5.21 7.25
CA PRO A 26 -7.18 -5.12 8.67
C PRO A 26 -6.37 -3.99 9.34
N LEU A 27 -7.08 -3.15 10.08
CA LEU A 27 -6.53 -2.06 10.87
C LEU A 27 -6.80 -2.38 12.35
N GLN A 28 -5.88 -3.12 12.97
CA GLN A 28 -5.99 -3.56 14.36
C GLN A 28 -4.64 -3.39 15.07
N MET A 29 -4.70 -2.96 16.33
CA MET A 29 -3.51 -2.80 17.17
C MET A 29 -2.77 -4.13 17.36
N GLY A 30 -1.44 -4.10 17.30
CA GLY A 30 -0.58 -5.24 17.56
C GLY A 30 -0.40 -6.19 16.36
N GLN A 31 -1.03 -5.92 15.22
CA GLN A 31 -0.75 -6.67 14.00
C GLN A 31 0.62 -6.31 13.44
N SER A 32 1.34 -7.30 12.94
CA SER A 32 2.60 -7.10 12.24
C SER A 32 2.80 -8.06 11.08
N TRP A 33 3.44 -7.55 10.04
CA TRP A 33 3.75 -8.26 8.80
C TRP A 33 5.23 -8.16 8.53
N ARG A 34 5.87 -9.29 8.26
CA ARG A 34 7.25 -9.35 7.81
C ARG A 34 7.30 -9.86 6.38
N TYR A 35 7.86 -9.07 5.49
CA TYR A 35 7.99 -9.38 4.08
C TYR A 35 9.45 -9.66 3.71
N LYS A 36 9.62 -10.56 2.73
CA LYS A 36 10.85 -10.72 1.97
C LYS A 36 10.71 -9.97 0.66
N ILE A 37 11.62 -9.08 0.37
CA ILE A 37 11.66 -8.31 -0.88
C ILE A 37 12.86 -8.80 -1.69
N VAL A 38 12.62 -9.13 -2.95
CA VAL A 38 13.67 -9.52 -3.90
C VAL A 38 13.57 -8.61 -5.11
N THR A 39 14.65 -7.90 -5.43
CA THR A 39 14.74 -7.03 -6.60
C THR A 39 15.76 -7.59 -7.57
N HIS A 40 15.32 -7.81 -8.82
CA HIS A 40 16.15 -8.18 -9.96
C HIS A 40 16.33 -6.97 -10.85
N PHE A 41 17.58 -6.53 -11.07
CA PHE A 41 17.88 -5.38 -11.92
C PHE A 41 18.13 -5.83 -13.36
N GLU A 42 17.65 -5.04 -14.35
CA GLU A 42 17.75 -5.36 -15.78
C GLU A 42 19.18 -5.32 -16.33
N ASP A 43 20.09 -4.60 -15.69
CA ASP A 43 21.44 -4.36 -16.22
C ASP A 43 22.44 -5.46 -15.86
N SER A 44 22.06 -6.39 -15.01
CA SER A 44 22.90 -7.52 -14.60
C SER A 44 22.04 -8.64 -14.02
N GLU A 45 22.01 -9.76 -14.70
CA GLU A 45 21.38 -10.99 -14.17
C GLU A 45 21.99 -11.42 -12.83
N ALA A 46 23.21 -10.94 -12.52
CA ALA A 46 23.90 -11.21 -11.26
C ALA A 46 23.48 -10.26 -10.12
N LEU A 47 22.85 -9.12 -10.41
CA LEU A 47 22.45 -8.17 -9.37
C LEU A 47 21.02 -8.46 -8.90
N THR A 48 20.95 -9.31 -7.87
CA THR A 48 19.74 -9.55 -7.10
C THR A 48 19.93 -8.98 -5.70
N ARG A 49 19.04 -8.09 -5.27
CA ARG A 49 19.02 -7.54 -3.92
C ARG A 49 17.90 -8.21 -3.12
N THR A 50 18.23 -8.70 -1.94
CA THR A 50 17.23 -9.24 -1.00
C THR A 50 17.20 -8.37 0.24
N GLU A 51 15.99 -7.96 0.63
CA GLU A 51 15.74 -7.09 1.78
C GLU A 51 14.59 -7.64 2.62
N TRP A 52 14.51 -7.21 3.85
CA TRP A 52 13.41 -7.51 4.75
C TRP A 52 12.69 -6.24 5.14
N LEU A 53 11.38 -6.30 5.22
CA LEU A 53 10.53 -5.19 5.65
C LEU A 53 9.57 -5.71 6.71
N THR A 54 9.55 -5.06 7.87
CA THR A 54 8.55 -5.31 8.90
C THR A 54 7.64 -4.11 9.03
N ILE A 55 6.33 -4.34 8.97
CA ILE A 55 5.30 -3.31 9.17
C ILE A 55 4.48 -3.71 10.38
N SER A 56 4.14 -2.75 11.25
CA SER A 56 3.29 -2.98 12.42
C SER A 56 2.24 -1.89 12.56
N THR A 57 1.08 -2.24 13.14
CA THR A 57 0.03 -1.29 13.51
C THR A 57 0.10 -1.05 15.01
N SER A 58 0.36 0.20 15.41
CA SER A 58 0.54 0.59 16.82
C SER A 58 -0.75 1.01 17.53
N GLY A 59 -1.82 1.28 16.78
CA GLY A 59 -3.10 1.74 17.31
C GLY A 59 -3.62 2.93 16.52
N THR A 60 -4.47 3.74 17.14
CA THR A 60 -4.93 5.02 16.58
C THR A 60 -4.27 6.18 17.33
N ASP A 61 -4.00 7.26 16.61
CA ASP A 61 -3.58 8.54 17.15
C ASP A 61 -4.11 9.69 16.27
N ASP A 62 -3.85 10.93 16.66
CA ASP A 62 -4.29 12.15 15.97
C ASP A 62 -3.14 13.00 15.42
N GLU A 63 -1.94 12.47 15.31
CA GLU A 63 -0.77 13.20 14.81
C GLU A 63 -0.96 13.70 13.37
N ALA A 64 -1.82 13.04 12.61
CA ALA A 64 -2.24 13.46 11.28
C ALA A 64 -3.32 14.57 11.29
N GLY A 65 -3.60 15.21 12.45
CA GLY A 65 -4.66 16.21 12.63
C GLY A 65 -6.08 15.63 12.63
N GLN A 66 -6.21 14.30 12.63
CA GLN A 66 -7.46 13.56 12.74
C GLN A 66 -7.17 12.14 13.22
N GLU A 67 -8.09 11.55 14.00
CA GLU A 67 -7.92 10.17 14.45
C GLU A 67 -7.79 9.21 13.27
N ALA A 68 -6.67 8.48 13.22
CA ALA A 68 -6.35 7.52 12.18
C ALA A 68 -5.51 6.36 12.72
N TRP A 69 -5.54 5.23 12.04
CA TRP A 69 -4.70 4.08 12.36
C TRP A 69 -3.25 4.35 11.97
N HIS A 70 -2.37 4.25 12.95
CA HIS A 70 -0.95 4.44 12.75
C HIS A 70 -0.26 3.11 12.40
N ARG A 71 0.43 3.10 11.26
CA ARG A 71 1.26 2.01 10.76
C ARG A 71 2.70 2.46 10.58
N ARG A 72 3.63 1.66 11.10
CA ARG A 72 5.07 1.96 11.03
C ARG A 72 5.85 0.80 10.44
N SER A 73 6.82 1.11 9.57
CA SER A 73 7.81 0.17 9.08
C SER A 73 9.10 0.23 9.91
N ASP A 74 9.87 -0.86 9.90
CA ASP A 74 11.23 -0.91 10.48
C ASP A 74 12.25 -0.04 9.72
N SER A 75 11.90 0.40 8.49
CA SER A 75 12.65 1.42 7.75
C SER A 75 12.37 2.86 8.22
N GLY A 76 11.47 3.05 9.19
CA GLY A 76 11.10 4.34 9.76
C GLY A 76 10.07 5.13 8.95
N ILE A 77 9.42 4.51 7.97
CA ILE A 77 8.29 5.14 7.26
C ILE A 77 7.03 4.89 8.07
N GLU A 78 6.22 5.93 8.25
CA GLU A 78 4.97 5.91 9.00
C GLU A 78 3.80 6.32 8.11
N TYR A 79 2.62 5.73 8.36
CA TYR A 79 1.40 5.97 7.61
C TYR A 79 0.22 6.07 8.56
N TRP A 80 -0.66 7.04 8.30
CA TRP A 80 -1.96 7.19 8.98
C TRP A 80 -3.05 6.79 8.00
N LEU A 81 -3.85 5.81 8.40
CA LEU A 81 -4.81 5.10 7.56
C LEU A 81 -6.22 5.16 8.15
N LYS A 82 -7.21 5.25 7.28
CA LYS A 82 -8.64 5.16 7.64
C LYS A 82 -9.33 4.14 6.75
N ALA A 83 -10.44 3.63 7.25
CA ALA A 83 -11.34 2.76 6.49
C ALA A 83 -12.78 3.22 6.72
N ASP A 84 -13.56 3.26 5.63
CA ASP A 84 -15.00 3.53 5.62
C ASP A 84 -15.69 2.75 4.49
N GLU A 85 -16.95 3.09 4.19
CA GLU A 85 -17.72 2.47 3.12
C GLU A 85 -17.17 2.72 1.71
N THR A 86 -16.22 3.65 1.55
CA THR A 86 -15.58 3.93 0.26
C THR A 86 -14.31 3.12 0.04
N GLY A 87 -13.74 2.59 1.11
CA GLY A 87 -12.54 1.75 1.08
C GLY A 87 -11.54 2.06 2.18
N VAL A 88 -10.28 1.74 1.92
CA VAL A 88 -9.14 2.02 2.81
C VAL A 88 -8.22 3.03 2.15
N TYR A 89 -7.87 4.07 2.88
CA TYR A 89 -7.05 5.16 2.35
C TYR A 89 -6.09 5.73 3.40
N ARG A 90 -5.00 6.26 2.90
CA ARG A 90 -4.03 7.02 3.68
C ARG A 90 -4.46 8.48 3.79
N VAL A 91 -4.26 9.08 4.95
CA VAL A 91 -4.52 10.49 5.22
C VAL A 91 -3.25 11.27 5.51
N ALA A 92 -2.16 10.59 5.91
CA ALA A 92 -0.85 11.19 6.09
C ALA A 92 0.26 10.14 5.98
N SER A 93 1.49 10.62 5.78
CA SER A 93 2.70 9.80 5.86
C SER A 93 3.87 10.61 6.38
N GLN A 94 4.86 9.92 6.96
CA GLN A 94 6.11 10.51 7.39
C GLN A 94 7.25 9.58 6.99
N SER A 95 8.28 10.14 6.38
CA SER A 95 9.55 9.46 6.15
C SER A 95 10.56 9.82 7.23
N PRO A 96 11.66 9.08 7.40
CA PRO A 96 12.73 9.43 8.34
C PRO A 96 13.38 10.81 8.08
N MET A 97 13.14 11.38 6.92
CA MET A 97 13.68 12.71 6.54
C MET A 97 12.71 13.85 6.85
N ASP A 98 11.44 13.52 7.18
CA ASP A 98 10.43 14.52 7.50
C ASP A 98 10.45 14.86 8.98
N VAL A 99 10.34 16.16 9.31
CA VAL A 99 10.27 16.64 10.69
C VAL A 99 8.90 16.36 11.31
N GLN A 100 7.86 16.30 10.47
CA GLN A 100 6.47 16.07 10.89
C GLN A 100 5.71 15.31 9.81
N ALA A 101 4.57 14.73 10.19
CA ALA A 101 3.70 14.03 9.25
C ALA A 101 3.24 14.97 8.10
N GLN A 102 3.31 14.46 6.88
CA GLN A 102 2.85 15.12 5.68
C GLN A 102 1.40 14.68 5.42
N ILE A 103 0.46 15.60 5.57
CA ILE A 103 -0.97 15.34 5.37
C ILE A 103 -1.26 15.25 3.88
N ASP A 104 -1.93 14.18 3.46
CA ASP A 104 -2.40 14.04 2.08
C ASP A 104 -3.54 15.05 1.82
N LYS A 105 -3.46 15.81 0.72
CA LYS A 105 -4.47 16.80 0.35
C LYS A 105 -5.83 16.18 0.07
N GLU A 106 -5.82 14.95 -0.45
CA GLU A 106 -6.98 14.12 -0.73
C GLU A 106 -6.72 12.70 -0.25
N PRO A 107 -7.76 11.92 0.11
CA PRO A 107 -7.61 10.53 0.52
C PRO A 107 -6.82 9.71 -0.53
N ARG A 108 -5.68 9.18 -0.14
CA ARG A 108 -4.89 8.31 -1.00
C ARG A 108 -5.34 6.86 -0.83
N TYR A 109 -6.22 6.41 -1.72
CA TYR A 109 -6.77 5.05 -1.63
C TYR A 109 -5.69 3.99 -1.79
N VAL A 110 -5.69 3.06 -0.85
CA VAL A 110 -4.96 1.77 -0.91
C VAL A 110 -5.86 0.73 -1.55
N LEU A 111 -7.11 0.64 -1.09
CA LEU A 111 -8.16 -0.20 -1.67
C LEU A 111 -9.45 0.61 -1.76
N LYS A 112 -10.16 0.50 -2.88
CA LYS A 112 -11.44 1.19 -3.10
C LYS A 112 -12.57 0.19 -3.26
N GLN A 113 -13.68 0.45 -2.60
CA GLN A 113 -14.91 -0.32 -2.75
C GLN A 113 -15.71 0.13 -3.99
N PRO A 114 -16.61 -0.74 -4.54
CA PRO A 114 -16.84 -2.13 -4.12
C PRO A 114 -15.69 -3.06 -4.52
N TYR A 115 -15.43 -4.11 -3.74
CA TYR A 115 -14.39 -5.11 -4.05
C TYR A 115 -14.88 -6.07 -5.15
N ALA A 116 -14.98 -5.54 -6.35
CA ALA A 116 -15.44 -6.24 -7.54
C ALA A 116 -14.51 -6.00 -8.71
N VAL A 117 -14.43 -6.98 -9.61
CA VAL A 117 -13.65 -6.84 -10.86
C VAL A 117 -14.11 -5.60 -11.63
N GLY A 118 -13.14 -4.76 -12.02
CA GLY A 118 -13.39 -3.53 -12.75
C GLY A 118 -13.45 -2.27 -11.88
N THR A 119 -13.52 -2.36 -10.55
CA THR A 119 -13.40 -1.19 -9.68
C THR A 119 -12.05 -0.51 -9.88
N GLN A 120 -12.05 0.81 -10.14
CA GLN A 120 -10.86 1.59 -10.47
C GLN A 120 -10.73 2.82 -9.58
N TRP A 121 -9.47 3.23 -9.34
CA TRP A 121 -9.13 4.51 -8.70
C TRP A 121 -7.75 4.98 -9.14
N GLN A 122 -7.46 6.24 -8.86
CA GLN A 122 -6.14 6.81 -9.01
C GLN A 122 -5.53 7.06 -7.64
N SER A 123 -4.24 6.81 -7.53
CA SER A 123 -3.49 7.08 -6.31
C SER A 123 -2.04 7.39 -6.66
N ASP A 124 -1.44 8.28 -5.91
CA ASP A 124 -0.05 8.64 -6.12
C ASP A 124 0.88 7.52 -5.70
N THR A 125 1.92 7.31 -6.48
CA THR A 125 2.98 6.33 -6.21
C THR A 125 4.35 6.92 -6.51
N THR A 126 5.39 6.22 -6.12
CA THR A 126 6.79 6.58 -6.43
C THR A 126 7.48 5.40 -7.12
N PRO A 127 8.49 5.64 -7.97
CA PRO A 127 9.36 4.56 -8.45
C PRO A 127 10.09 3.89 -7.28
N TYR A 128 10.28 2.56 -7.37
CA TYR A 128 11.01 1.77 -6.36
C TYR A 128 12.36 1.29 -6.87
N ILE A 129 12.48 1.08 -8.19
CA ILE A 129 13.61 0.38 -8.80
C ILE A 129 14.46 1.33 -9.62
N PHE A 130 13.86 2.30 -10.31
CA PHE A 130 14.58 3.18 -11.22
C PHE A 130 15.69 3.95 -10.55
N TYR A 131 16.91 3.79 -11.08
CA TYR A 131 18.03 4.67 -10.80
C TYR A 131 18.85 4.90 -12.08
N ARG A 132 19.63 5.98 -12.12
CA ARG A 132 20.51 6.28 -13.24
C ARG A 132 21.89 5.68 -13.00
N ARG A 133 22.49 5.09 -14.05
CA ARG A 133 23.78 4.41 -13.94
C ARG A 133 24.94 5.31 -13.56
N ASN A 134 24.95 6.55 -14.02
CA ASN A 134 25.99 7.50 -13.72
C ASN A 134 25.38 8.68 -13.00
N GLU A 135 25.59 8.77 -11.71
CA GLU A 135 25.02 9.81 -10.83
C GLU A 135 25.60 11.21 -11.06
N PHE A 136 26.18 11.46 -12.22
CA PHE A 136 26.65 12.77 -12.65
C PHE A 136 25.98 13.15 -13.97
N PRO A 137 25.36 14.30 -14.07
CA PRO A 137 25.46 15.53 -13.32
C PRO A 137 24.31 15.75 -12.30
N PRO A 138 24.40 16.85 -11.49
CA PRO A 138 23.43 17.16 -10.42
C PRO A 138 21.97 17.32 -10.87
N GLU A 139 21.73 17.67 -12.14
CA GLU A 139 20.40 17.79 -12.73
C GLU A 139 19.63 16.47 -12.72
N LEU A 140 20.34 15.34 -12.63
CA LEU A 140 19.77 14.00 -12.52
C LEU A 140 19.28 13.68 -11.12
N ARG A 141 19.69 14.46 -10.10
CA ARG A 141 19.14 14.40 -8.75
C ARG A 141 17.71 14.89 -8.65
N ASN A 142 17.22 15.57 -9.69
CA ASN A 142 15.82 15.97 -9.82
C ASN A 142 14.85 14.80 -10.09
N MET A 143 15.17 13.59 -9.61
CA MET A 143 14.16 12.56 -9.34
C MET A 143 13.07 13.05 -8.37
N GLU A 144 13.30 14.15 -7.65
CA GLU A 144 12.24 14.84 -6.92
C GLU A 144 11.03 15.19 -7.78
N LYS A 145 11.23 15.49 -9.06
CA LYS A 145 10.17 15.72 -10.04
C LYS A 145 9.33 14.47 -10.31
N TYR A 146 9.85 13.28 -9.95
CA TYR A 146 9.18 11.98 -10.08
C TYR A 146 8.87 11.34 -8.73
N LYS A 147 9.00 12.09 -7.61
CA LYS A 147 8.70 11.57 -6.27
C LYS A 147 7.26 11.07 -6.14
N SER A 148 6.36 11.67 -6.91
CA SER A 148 4.96 11.24 -6.94
C SER A 148 4.45 11.28 -8.37
N LEU A 149 3.87 10.19 -8.80
CA LEU A 149 3.17 10.08 -10.08
C LEU A 149 1.83 9.39 -9.86
N SER A 150 0.83 9.81 -10.62
CA SER A 150 -0.49 9.19 -10.55
C SER A 150 -0.47 7.82 -11.22
N MET A 151 -0.89 6.80 -10.49
CA MET A 151 -1.08 5.44 -10.96
C MET A 151 -2.56 5.09 -10.95
N THR A 152 -3.04 4.47 -12.04
CA THR A 152 -4.38 3.95 -12.12
C THR A 152 -4.39 2.52 -11.61
N TYR A 153 -5.12 2.26 -10.54
CA TYR A 153 -5.34 0.95 -9.96
C TYR A 153 -6.68 0.38 -10.40
N ARG A 154 -6.74 -0.93 -10.55
CA ARG A 154 -7.95 -1.68 -10.88
C ARG A 154 -7.96 -3.03 -10.20
N ILE A 155 -9.12 -3.45 -9.70
CA ILE A 155 -9.34 -4.84 -9.28
C ILE A 155 -9.50 -5.68 -10.54
N GLU A 156 -8.53 -6.56 -10.81
CA GLU A 156 -8.52 -7.42 -11.99
C GLU A 156 -9.16 -8.78 -11.75
N ALA A 157 -9.04 -9.29 -10.52
CA ALA A 157 -9.64 -10.57 -10.15
C ALA A 157 -10.00 -10.57 -8.65
N VAL A 158 -10.96 -11.42 -8.34
CA VAL A 158 -11.38 -11.79 -6.98
C VAL A 158 -11.24 -13.31 -6.83
N GLU A 159 -11.41 -13.83 -5.62
CA GLU A 159 -11.35 -15.28 -5.33
C GLU A 159 -10.04 -15.95 -5.75
N GLN A 160 -8.92 -15.20 -5.67
CA GLN A 160 -7.62 -15.73 -6.03
C GLN A 160 -7.03 -16.54 -4.87
N THR A 161 -6.33 -17.64 -5.21
CA THR A 161 -5.48 -18.37 -4.26
C THR A 161 -4.03 -17.92 -4.45
N VAL A 162 -3.37 -17.54 -3.36
CA VAL A 162 -2.00 -17.01 -3.38
C VAL A 162 -1.14 -17.79 -2.39
N GLN A 163 -0.04 -18.36 -2.88
CA GLN A 163 0.96 -19.01 -2.04
C GLN A 163 2.11 -18.06 -1.76
N THR A 164 2.50 -17.95 -0.49
CA THR A 164 3.66 -17.20 -0.01
C THR A 164 4.47 -18.05 0.98
N PRO A 165 5.67 -17.64 1.39
CA PRO A 165 6.41 -18.33 2.45
C PRO A 165 5.68 -18.39 3.81
N ALA A 166 4.72 -17.48 4.06
CA ALA A 166 3.95 -17.49 5.30
C ALA A 166 2.86 -18.56 5.30
N ASP A 167 2.11 -18.69 4.19
CA ASP A 167 0.99 -19.63 4.05
C ASP A 167 0.42 -19.59 2.62
N THR A 168 -0.63 -20.40 2.39
CA THR A 168 -1.52 -20.33 1.23
C THR A 168 -2.80 -19.62 1.63
N PHE A 169 -3.12 -18.53 0.94
CA PHE A 169 -4.27 -17.66 1.20
C PHE A 169 -5.31 -17.81 0.10
N GLU A 170 -6.57 -17.88 0.48
CA GLU A 170 -7.71 -18.01 -0.44
C GLU A 170 -8.56 -16.72 -0.46
N HIS A 171 -9.43 -16.60 -1.46
CA HIS A 171 -10.36 -15.48 -1.62
C HIS A 171 -9.67 -14.11 -1.72
N CYS A 172 -8.46 -14.06 -2.25
CA CYS A 172 -7.71 -12.82 -2.37
C CYS A 172 -8.18 -11.97 -3.55
N LEU A 173 -8.06 -10.65 -3.41
CA LEU A 173 -8.20 -9.69 -4.51
C LEU A 173 -6.86 -9.55 -5.23
N LEU A 174 -6.89 -9.52 -6.56
CA LEU A 174 -5.78 -9.06 -7.37
C LEU A 174 -6.06 -7.63 -7.82
N VAL A 175 -5.22 -6.70 -7.39
CA VAL A 175 -5.22 -5.30 -7.81
C VAL A 175 -4.04 -5.06 -8.73
N GLN A 176 -4.28 -4.50 -9.92
CA GLN A 176 -3.21 -4.06 -10.82
C GLN A 176 -3.16 -2.54 -10.87
N GLY A 177 -1.97 -1.99 -10.70
CA GLY A 177 -1.68 -0.58 -10.92
C GLY A 177 -0.87 -0.38 -12.19
N THR A 178 -1.19 0.65 -12.96
CA THR A 178 -0.45 1.04 -14.17
C THR A 178 -0.15 2.53 -14.19
N ALA A 179 1.08 2.88 -14.56
CA ALA A 179 1.50 4.26 -14.75
C ALA A 179 2.54 4.36 -15.86
N ASN A 180 2.70 5.56 -16.41
CA ASN A 180 3.77 5.89 -17.34
C ASN A 180 4.53 7.11 -16.84
N ILE A 181 5.85 6.96 -16.71
CA ILE A 181 6.73 8.08 -16.44
C ILE A 181 7.28 8.62 -17.75
N LYS A 182 7.11 9.91 -18.00
CA LYS A 182 7.85 10.58 -19.11
C LYS A 182 9.21 11.01 -18.59
N MET A 183 10.25 10.35 -19.06
CA MET A 183 11.63 10.60 -18.66
C MET A 183 12.43 11.16 -19.84
N TYR A 184 13.15 12.29 -19.62
CA TYR A 184 14.12 12.79 -20.57
C TYR A 184 15.44 12.05 -20.37
N ILE A 185 15.97 11.49 -21.46
CA ILE A 185 17.25 10.77 -21.45
C ILE A 185 18.26 11.59 -22.22
N ASP A 186 19.15 12.28 -21.50
CA ASP A 186 20.12 13.21 -22.06
C ASP A 186 20.99 12.57 -23.14
N ALA A 187 21.46 11.34 -22.91
CA ALA A 187 22.28 10.60 -23.86
C ALA A 187 21.59 10.25 -25.17
N LEU A 188 20.25 10.31 -25.22
CA LEU A 188 19.45 10.08 -26.41
C LEU A 188 18.82 11.38 -26.93
N VAL A 189 18.98 12.50 -26.19
CA VAL A 189 18.35 13.80 -26.47
C VAL A 189 16.85 13.63 -26.75
N ALA A 190 16.18 12.78 -25.97
CA ALA A 190 14.79 12.42 -26.25
C ALA A 190 14.00 12.04 -24.99
N TRP A 191 12.70 12.37 -25.01
CA TRP A 191 11.73 11.87 -24.06
C TRP A 191 11.39 10.40 -24.36
N ARG A 192 11.26 9.62 -23.32
CA ARG A 192 10.80 8.22 -23.37
C ARG A 192 9.70 7.99 -22.37
N ASP A 193 8.73 7.16 -22.76
CA ASP A 193 7.73 6.64 -21.83
C ASP A 193 8.29 5.39 -21.14
N VAL A 194 8.19 5.37 -19.82
CA VAL A 194 8.65 4.29 -18.97
C VAL A 194 7.44 3.68 -18.29
N PRO A 195 7.00 2.51 -18.72
CA PRO A 195 5.85 1.87 -18.10
C PRO A 195 6.20 1.33 -16.73
N MET A 196 5.26 1.47 -15.82
CA MET A 196 5.28 0.89 -14.48
C MET A 196 4.03 0.06 -14.28
N ILE A 197 4.19 -1.17 -13.82
CA ILE A 197 3.10 -2.07 -13.52
C ILE A 197 3.32 -2.61 -12.11
N THR A 198 2.26 -2.59 -11.29
CA THR A 198 2.24 -3.30 -10.01
C THR A 198 1.09 -4.30 -10.00
N ARG A 199 1.28 -5.42 -9.33
CA ARG A 199 0.25 -6.39 -9.00
C ARG A 199 0.31 -6.64 -7.51
N GLU A 200 -0.83 -6.52 -6.84
CA GLU A 200 -0.94 -6.57 -5.40
C GLU A 200 -2.05 -7.55 -5.02
N TRP A 201 -1.76 -8.50 -4.13
CA TRP A 201 -2.73 -9.47 -3.66
C TRP A 201 -3.08 -9.18 -2.21
N TYR A 202 -4.34 -8.84 -2.01
CA TYR A 202 -4.93 -8.55 -0.70
C TYR A 202 -5.86 -9.69 -0.29
N CYS A 203 -5.57 -10.33 0.84
CA CYS A 203 -6.32 -11.49 1.30
C CYS A 203 -7.10 -11.18 2.58
N PRO A 204 -8.26 -11.85 2.79
CA PRO A 204 -9.13 -11.58 3.94
C PRO A 204 -8.38 -11.73 5.26
N HIS A 205 -8.61 -10.80 6.19
CA HIS A 205 -8.07 -10.78 7.55
C HIS A 205 -6.54 -10.66 7.69
N VAL A 206 -5.82 -10.63 6.56
CA VAL A 206 -4.36 -10.52 6.52
C VAL A 206 -3.91 -9.22 5.84
N GLY A 207 -4.58 -8.82 4.77
CA GLY A 207 -4.18 -7.67 3.98
C GLY A 207 -3.25 -8.05 2.83
N LEU A 208 -2.29 -7.20 2.51
CA LEU A 208 -1.32 -7.43 1.44
C LEU A 208 -0.45 -8.64 1.77
N VAL A 209 -0.51 -9.69 0.93
CA VAL A 209 0.32 -10.91 1.09
C VAL A 209 1.42 -11.00 0.04
N LYS A 210 1.20 -10.41 -1.15
CA LYS A 210 2.17 -10.40 -2.23
C LYS A 210 2.06 -9.13 -3.05
N LEU A 211 3.20 -8.61 -3.50
CA LEU A 211 3.31 -7.52 -4.44
C LEU A 211 4.38 -7.86 -5.48
N GLU A 212 4.07 -7.64 -6.74
CA GLU A 212 5.02 -7.67 -7.84
C GLU A 212 5.04 -6.30 -8.51
N ARG A 213 6.23 -5.77 -8.74
CA ARG A 213 6.42 -4.48 -9.40
C ARG A 213 7.39 -4.61 -10.54
N GLU A 214 7.02 -4.06 -11.68
CA GLU A 214 7.86 -4.00 -12.87
C GLU A 214 8.03 -2.54 -13.27
N GLU A 215 9.26 -2.12 -13.40
CA GLU A 215 9.69 -0.80 -13.83
C GLU A 215 10.73 -1.01 -14.92
N SER A 216 10.27 -1.15 -16.17
CA SER A 216 11.13 -1.50 -17.30
C SER A 216 11.83 -0.27 -17.86
N SER A 217 13.14 -0.34 -17.99
CA SER A 217 13.92 0.76 -18.55
C SER A 217 13.84 0.80 -20.08
N PRO A 218 13.59 1.96 -20.68
CA PRO A 218 13.61 2.13 -22.12
C PRO A 218 15.03 2.30 -22.69
N SER A 219 16.07 2.28 -21.84
CA SER A 219 17.41 2.68 -22.21
C SER A 219 18.48 2.12 -21.27
N LYS A 220 19.64 1.75 -21.83
CA LYS A 220 20.83 1.35 -21.07
C LYS A 220 21.37 2.40 -20.09
N PHE A 221 20.89 3.64 -20.13
CA PHE A 221 21.31 4.73 -19.25
C PHE A 221 20.47 4.82 -17.96
N VAL A 222 19.37 4.10 -17.92
CA VAL A 222 18.48 4.00 -16.75
C VAL A 222 18.38 2.52 -16.40
N VAL A 223 18.45 2.21 -15.12
CA VAL A 223 18.27 0.84 -14.65
C VAL A 223 16.84 0.67 -14.18
N GLY A 224 16.15 -0.28 -14.76
CA GLY A 224 14.88 -0.80 -14.33
C GLY A 224 15.02 -2.17 -13.70
N GLY A 225 13.90 -2.85 -13.54
CA GLY A 225 13.89 -4.21 -12.99
C GLY A 225 12.52 -4.69 -12.56
N LYS A 226 12.55 -5.79 -11.83
CA LYS A 226 11.39 -6.43 -11.22
C LYS A 226 11.61 -6.60 -9.72
N LEU A 227 10.61 -6.22 -8.94
CA LEU A 227 10.57 -6.40 -7.50
C LEU A 227 9.43 -7.36 -7.15
N SER A 228 9.73 -8.34 -6.32
CA SER A 228 8.74 -9.19 -5.66
C SER A 228 8.82 -8.98 -4.16
N MET A 229 7.69 -8.75 -3.51
CA MET A 229 7.55 -8.69 -2.06
C MET A 229 6.53 -9.74 -1.64
N GLU A 230 6.93 -10.67 -0.79
CA GLU A 230 6.10 -11.78 -0.33
C GLU A 230 6.03 -11.82 1.18
N LEU A 231 4.84 -12.08 1.71
CA LEU A 231 4.63 -12.24 3.14
C LEU A 231 5.38 -13.48 3.63
N PHE A 232 6.28 -13.27 4.58
CA PHE A 232 7.05 -14.31 5.24
C PHE A 232 6.48 -14.69 6.60
N ARG A 233 5.88 -13.73 7.31
CA ARG A 233 5.23 -13.93 8.60
C ARG A 233 4.19 -12.87 8.86
N HIS A 234 3.02 -13.28 9.33
CA HIS A 234 1.99 -12.43 9.90
C HIS A 234 1.82 -12.78 11.38
N ARG A 235 1.67 -11.78 12.23
CA ARG A 235 1.35 -11.92 13.65
C ARG A 235 0.18 -11.02 14.00
N GLN A 236 -0.75 -11.59 14.73
CA GLN A 236 -1.82 -10.88 15.39
C GLN A 236 -1.65 -11.10 16.90
N PHE A 237 -1.58 -10.02 17.66
CA PHE A 237 -1.55 -10.14 19.11
C PHE A 237 -2.97 -10.36 19.60
N ASP A 238 -3.26 -11.54 20.15
CA ASP A 238 -4.45 -11.78 20.93
C ASP A 238 -4.25 -11.20 22.34
N PHE A 239 -4.78 -10.01 22.58
CA PHE A 239 -4.78 -9.40 23.92
C PHE A 239 -5.56 -10.23 24.96
N LEU A 240 -6.40 -11.16 24.52
CA LEU A 240 -7.21 -12.02 25.41
C LEU A 240 -6.50 -13.29 25.90
N ALA A 241 -5.34 -13.63 25.34
CA ALA A 241 -4.57 -14.83 25.73
C ALA A 241 -3.51 -14.55 26.83
N SER A 242 -3.47 -13.33 27.37
CA SER A 242 -2.45 -12.88 28.35
C SER A 242 -3.01 -12.67 29.77
N PHE A 243 -4.20 -13.22 30.08
CA PHE A 243 -4.79 -13.18 31.42
C PHE A 243 -5.08 -14.59 31.94
#